data_bbedab9a66add439d6f8b8647b3a4611
#
_entry.id   bbedab9a66add439d6f8b8647b3a4611
#
_cell.length_a   1.000
_cell.length_b   1.000
_cell.length_c   1.000
_cell.angle_alpha   90.00
_cell.angle_beta   90.00
_cell.angle_gamma   90.00
#
_symmetry.space_group_name_H-M   'P 1'
#
loop_
_entity.id
_entity.type
_entity.pdbx_description
1 polymer ?
#
loop_
_entity_poly.entity_id
_entity_poly.type
_entity_poly.pdbx_seq_one_letter_code
_entity_poly.pdbx_strand_id
1 'polypeptide(L)'
;FELFTKFQEFIKRPNTLLISSGFSFADDHISKMITQALKNNSGLKLLVTDFNIDPNRKWNEKSKQYDEIAETDTKYNKNWQELVHLMNEGYSISFLKATMNNDLVDYLSGRYLNDEN
;
A
#
# COMPACT_ATOMS: atom_id res chain seq x y z
N PHE A 1 8.28 9.29 -19.97
CA PHE A 1 7.04 8.87 -20.65
C PHE A 1 7.00 7.39 -20.93
N GLU A 2 8.06 6.83 -21.48
CA GLU A 2 8.10 5.39 -21.75
C GLU A 2 7.97 4.56 -20.47
N LEU A 3 8.65 4.96 -19.42
CA LEU A 3 8.60 4.25 -18.15
C LEU A 3 7.17 4.28 -17.56
N PHE A 4 6.51 5.42 -17.69
CA PHE A 4 5.14 5.59 -17.20
C PHE A 4 4.16 4.73 -18.00
N THR A 5 4.32 4.70 -19.33
CA THR A 5 3.50 3.89 -20.22
C THR A 5 3.69 2.39 -19.94
N LYS A 6 4.94 1.96 -19.74
CA LYS A 6 5.24 0.57 -19.39
C LYS A 6 4.64 0.17 -18.04
N PHE A 7 4.66 1.08 -17.09
CA PHE A 7 4.02 0.85 -15.80
C PHE A 7 2.51 0.67 -15.95
N GLN A 8 1.86 1.52 -16.73
CA GLN A 8 0.43 1.39 -16.99
C GLN A 8 0.09 0.03 -17.65
N GLU A 9 0.89 -0.41 -18.59
CA GLU A 9 0.70 -1.70 -19.24
C GLU A 9 0.93 -2.86 -18.27
N PHE A 10 1.94 -2.74 -17.42
CA PHE A 10 2.28 -3.76 -16.44
C PHE A 10 1.13 -4.03 -15.47
N ILE A 11 0.53 -2.99 -14.93
CA ILE A 11 -0.52 -3.14 -13.92
C ILE A 11 -1.86 -3.58 -14.51
N LYS A 12 -1.99 -3.65 -15.83
CA LYS A 12 -3.17 -4.20 -16.51
C LYS A 12 -3.06 -5.70 -16.77
N ARG A 13 -1.90 -6.28 -16.57
CA ARG A 13 -1.69 -7.72 -16.83
C ARG A 13 -2.35 -8.57 -15.76
N PRO A 14 -2.89 -9.74 -16.13
CA PRO A 14 -3.44 -10.67 -15.15
C PRO A 14 -2.32 -11.30 -14.31
N ASN A 15 -2.67 -11.75 -13.12
CA ASN A 15 -1.75 -12.44 -12.20
C ASN A 15 -0.48 -11.63 -11.92
N THR A 16 -0.64 -10.34 -11.71
CA THR A 16 0.47 -9.42 -11.47
C THR A 16 0.51 -9.05 -10.00
N LEU A 17 1.72 -9.09 -9.43
CA LEU A 17 1.98 -8.60 -8.08
C LEU A 17 2.77 -7.31 -8.16
N LEU A 18 2.20 -6.23 -7.66
CA LEU A 18 2.89 -4.95 -7.54
C LEU A 18 3.33 -4.77 -6.09
N ILE A 19 4.63 -4.63 -5.89
CA ILE A 19 5.20 -4.39 -4.57
C ILE A 19 5.60 -2.93 -4.48
N SER A 20 5.05 -2.22 -3.51
CA SER A 20 5.41 -0.84 -3.22
C SER A 20 6.30 -0.81 -1.98
N SER A 21 7.47 -0.21 -2.09
CA SER A 21 8.41 -0.10 -1.00
C SER A 21 8.82 1.35 -0.81
N GLY A 22 8.56 1.89 0.37
CA GLY A 22 8.90 3.28 0.70
C GLY A 22 8.08 4.34 -0.02
N PHE A 23 7.04 3.96 -0.73
CA PHE A 23 6.16 4.90 -1.44
C PHE A 23 5.02 5.31 -0.52
N SER A 24 4.84 6.61 -0.36
CA SER A 24 3.86 7.16 0.58
C SER A 24 2.45 7.32 0.01
N PHE A 25 2.28 7.13 -1.30
CA PHE A 25 1.03 7.39 -2.02
C PHE A 25 0.57 8.86 -1.94
N ALA A 26 1.51 9.77 -1.71
CA ALA A 26 1.22 11.20 -1.75
C ALA A 26 1.07 11.74 -3.17
N ASP A 27 1.66 11.09 -4.16
CA ASP A 27 1.52 11.47 -5.56
C ASP A 27 0.17 11.01 -6.10
N ASP A 28 -0.67 11.97 -6.49
CA ASP A 28 -2.02 11.68 -6.95
C ASP A 28 -2.08 10.89 -8.25
N HIS A 29 -1.17 11.16 -9.18
CA HIS A 29 -1.19 10.52 -10.49
C HIS A 29 -0.92 9.02 -10.38
N ILE A 30 0.16 8.68 -9.72
CA ILE A 30 0.54 7.27 -9.54
C ILE A 30 -0.47 6.55 -8.65
N SER A 31 -0.90 7.20 -7.57
CA SER A 31 -1.86 6.59 -6.65
C SER A 31 -3.18 6.29 -7.32
N LYS A 32 -3.71 7.22 -8.11
CA LYS A 32 -4.97 7.00 -8.84
C LYS A 32 -4.83 5.93 -9.91
N MET A 33 -3.67 5.88 -10.56
CA MET A 33 -3.40 4.84 -11.54
C MET A 33 -3.44 3.46 -10.90
N ILE A 34 -2.84 3.31 -9.73
CA ILE A 34 -2.82 2.05 -8.99
C ILE A 34 -4.23 1.69 -8.52
N THR A 35 -4.96 2.62 -7.91
CA THR A 35 -6.30 2.34 -7.40
C THR A 35 -7.28 1.98 -8.52
N GLN A 36 -7.19 2.66 -9.65
CA GLN A 36 -8.03 2.32 -10.81
C GLN A 36 -7.69 0.96 -11.38
N ALA A 37 -6.40 0.63 -11.44
CA ALA A 37 -5.98 -0.67 -11.91
C ALA A 37 -6.48 -1.79 -11.00
N LEU A 38 -6.44 -1.58 -9.67
CA LEU A 38 -6.96 -2.55 -8.72
C LEU A 38 -8.47 -2.78 -8.91
N LYS A 39 -9.22 -1.71 -9.19
CA LYS A 39 -10.66 -1.80 -9.42
C LYS A 39 -11.00 -2.51 -10.73
N ASN A 40 -10.16 -2.37 -11.74
CA ASN A 40 -10.44 -2.88 -13.10
C ASN A 40 -9.73 -4.19 -13.41
N ASN A 41 -8.76 -4.59 -12.62
CA ASN A 41 -7.96 -5.80 -12.87
C ASN A 41 -7.97 -6.69 -11.62
N SER A 42 -8.83 -7.69 -11.60
CA SER A 42 -8.94 -8.61 -10.48
C SER A 42 -7.70 -9.50 -10.31
N GLY A 43 -6.85 -9.57 -11.33
CA GLY A 43 -5.59 -10.31 -11.26
C GLY A 43 -4.42 -9.52 -10.72
N LEU A 44 -4.63 -8.25 -10.37
CA LEU A 44 -3.58 -7.40 -9.80
C LEU A 44 -3.64 -7.46 -8.28
N LYS A 45 -2.50 -7.74 -7.66
CA LYS A 45 -2.34 -7.68 -6.21
C LYS A 45 -1.34 -6.60 -5.85
N LEU A 46 -1.65 -5.82 -4.83
CA LEU A 46 -0.76 -4.78 -4.31
C LEU A 46 -0.26 -5.17 -2.93
N LEU A 47 1.05 -5.17 -2.77
CA LEU A 47 1.69 -5.34 -1.47
C LEU A 47 2.41 -4.05 -1.12
N VAL A 48 1.97 -3.38 -0.06
CA VAL A 48 2.58 -2.14 0.44
C VAL A 48 3.54 -2.50 1.56
N THR A 49 4.82 -2.18 1.36
CA THR A 49 5.87 -2.51 2.31
C THR A 49 6.70 -1.28 2.66
N ASP A 50 7.59 -1.45 3.62
CA ASP A 50 8.57 -0.44 4.03
C ASP A 50 7.92 0.89 4.39
N PHE A 51 6.87 0.82 5.21
CA PHE A 51 6.24 1.99 5.80
C PHE A 51 6.38 1.92 7.31
N ASN A 52 6.60 3.06 7.96
CA ASN A 52 6.80 3.07 9.41
C ASN A 52 5.47 3.12 10.17
N ILE A 53 4.60 4.01 9.77
CA ILE A 53 3.29 4.19 10.40
C ILE A 53 2.28 4.61 9.34
N ASP A 54 1.01 4.46 9.68
CA ASP A 54 -0.07 4.99 8.88
C ASP A 54 0.11 6.52 8.75
N PRO A 55 0.21 7.08 7.53
CA PRO A 55 0.44 8.51 7.35
C PRO A 55 -0.69 9.39 7.88
N ASN A 56 -1.85 8.80 8.17
CA ASN A 56 -3.00 9.53 8.70
C ASN A 56 -3.09 9.44 10.23
N ARG A 57 -2.02 9.00 10.87
CA ARG A 57 -1.92 8.97 12.34
C ARG A 57 -0.70 9.73 12.80
N LYS A 58 -0.85 10.38 13.96
CA LYS A 58 0.21 11.17 14.57
C LYS A 58 0.40 10.74 16.02
N TRP A 59 1.67 10.57 16.43
CA TRP A 59 1.99 10.23 17.79
C TRP A 59 1.69 11.41 18.73
N ASN A 60 0.97 11.12 19.80
CA ASN A 60 0.67 12.10 20.86
C ASN A 60 1.50 11.78 22.09
N GLU A 61 2.46 12.65 22.42
CA GLU A 61 3.35 12.46 23.56
C GLU A 61 2.62 12.53 24.90
N LYS A 62 1.53 13.27 24.97
CA LYS A 62 0.78 13.42 26.21
C LYS A 62 -0.02 12.18 26.57
N SER A 63 -0.72 11.63 25.58
CA SER A 63 -1.58 10.46 25.76
C SER A 63 -0.84 9.14 25.56
N LYS A 64 0.37 9.18 24.99
CA LYS A 64 1.14 8.00 24.60
C LYS A 64 0.37 7.08 23.64
N GLN A 65 -0.39 7.68 22.74
CA GLN A 65 -1.19 6.99 21.75
C GLN A 65 -1.07 7.68 20.38
N TYR A 66 -1.49 6.97 19.33
CA TYR A 66 -1.59 7.56 18.01
C TYR A 66 -2.98 8.15 17.83
N ASP A 67 -3.04 9.41 17.40
CA ASP A 67 -4.27 10.10 17.08
C ASP A 67 -4.47 10.12 15.56
N GLU A 68 -5.71 10.04 15.12
CA GLU A 68 -6.04 10.16 13.72
C GLU A 68 -5.95 11.62 13.27
N ILE A 69 -5.39 11.84 12.08
CA ILE A 69 -5.34 13.16 11.46
C ILE A 69 -6.70 13.42 10.81
N ALA A 70 -7.26 14.60 11.04
CA ALA A 70 -8.55 14.98 10.46
C ALA A 70 -8.45 15.05 8.92
N GLU A 71 -9.53 14.69 8.25
CA GLU A 71 -9.61 14.73 6.79
C GLU A 71 -9.39 16.15 6.22
N THR A 72 -9.65 17.16 7.04
CA THR A 72 -9.45 18.56 6.67
C THR A 72 -8.01 19.03 6.84
N ASP A 73 -7.17 18.23 7.49
CA ASP A 73 -5.76 18.55 7.68
C ASP A 73 -5.04 18.50 6.33
N THR A 74 -4.17 19.48 6.07
CA THR A 74 -3.41 19.55 4.82
C THR A 74 -2.45 18.37 4.66
N LYS A 75 -2.08 17.71 5.75
CA LYS A 75 -1.20 16.55 5.74
C LYS A 75 -1.93 15.24 5.58
N TYR A 76 -3.26 15.27 5.52
CA TYR A 76 -4.06 14.06 5.37
C TYR A 76 -3.81 13.41 4.02
N ASN A 77 -3.49 12.15 4.02
CA ASN A 77 -3.21 11.38 2.80
C ASN A 77 -4.48 10.65 2.36
N LYS A 78 -5.19 11.24 1.41
CA LYS A 78 -6.44 10.69 0.88
C LYS A 78 -6.21 9.39 0.12
N ASN A 79 -5.08 9.31 -0.58
CA ASN A 79 -4.76 8.13 -1.39
C ASN A 79 -4.50 6.90 -0.53
N TRP A 80 -3.82 7.08 0.60
CA TRP A 80 -3.62 6.01 1.57
C TRP A 80 -4.96 5.52 2.12
N GLN A 81 -5.83 6.45 2.47
CA GLN A 81 -7.14 6.10 3.01
C GLN A 81 -7.99 5.36 1.96
N GLU A 82 -7.89 5.73 0.70
CA GLU A 82 -8.58 5.03 -0.38
C GLU A 82 -8.08 3.58 -0.50
N LEU A 83 -6.78 3.34 -0.37
CA LEU A 83 -6.24 1.99 -0.38
C LEU A 83 -6.77 1.16 0.79
N VAL A 84 -6.83 1.74 1.99
CA VAL A 84 -7.38 1.07 3.16
C VAL A 84 -8.85 0.72 2.93
N HIS A 85 -9.60 1.65 2.35
CA HIS A 85 -11.00 1.45 2.03
C HIS A 85 -11.18 0.30 1.02
N LEU A 86 -10.39 0.28 -0.04
CA LEU A 86 -10.44 -0.80 -1.03
C LEU A 86 -10.05 -2.15 -0.43
N MET A 87 -9.06 -2.18 0.45
CA MET A 87 -8.69 -3.40 1.14
C MET A 87 -9.86 -3.94 1.97
N ASN A 88 -10.56 -3.06 2.69
CA ASN A 88 -11.71 -3.44 3.50
C ASN A 88 -12.90 -3.90 2.65
N GLU A 89 -12.98 -3.47 1.40
CA GLU A 89 -14.00 -3.92 0.45
C GLU A 89 -13.65 -5.26 -0.21
N GLY A 90 -12.48 -5.80 0.05
CA GLY A 90 -12.08 -7.11 -0.48
C GLY A 90 -11.14 -7.09 -1.67
N TYR A 91 -10.65 -5.93 -2.07
CA TYR A 91 -9.64 -5.87 -3.13
C TYR A 91 -8.32 -6.45 -2.65
N SER A 92 -7.50 -6.92 -3.59
CA SER A 92 -6.25 -7.63 -3.29
C SER A 92 -5.14 -6.66 -2.90
N ILE A 93 -5.22 -6.11 -1.69
CA ILE A 93 -4.26 -5.18 -1.12
C ILE A 93 -3.81 -5.73 0.21
N SER A 94 -2.50 -5.76 0.44
CA SER A 94 -1.91 -6.15 1.71
C SER A 94 -0.91 -5.11 2.16
N PHE A 95 -0.94 -4.81 3.45
CA PHE A 95 0.04 -3.93 4.08
C PHE A 95 0.96 -4.80 4.92
N LEU A 96 2.25 -4.72 4.63
CA LEU A 96 3.26 -5.49 5.35
C LEU A 96 4.33 -4.55 5.87
N LYS A 97 4.45 -4.45 7.18
CA LYS A 97 5.46 -3.62 7.82
C LYS A 97 6.80 -4.36 7.83
N ALA A 98 7.40 -4.46 6.65
CA ALA A 98 8.66 -5.15 6.42
C ALA A 98 9.53 -4.33 5.48
N THR A 99 10.82 -4.58 5.51
CA THR A 99 11.76 -3.93 4.61
C THR A 99 12.03 -4.81 3.38
N MET A 100 12.64 -4.24 2.35
CA MET A 100 13.00 -4.98 1.13
C MET A 100 14.21 -5.89 1.32
N ASN A 101 14.58 -6.16 2.56
CA ASN A 101 15.66 -7.06 2.91
C ASN A 101 15.11 -8.42 3.35
N ASN A 102 15.67 -8.97 4.41
CA ASN A 102 15.35 -10.32 4.88
C ASN A 102 13.88 -10.52 5.25
N ASP A 103 13.21 -9.49 5.80
CA ASP A 103 11.83 -9.62 6.26
C ASP A 103 10.88 -9.90 5.09
N LEU A 104 11.04 -9.15 3.99
CA LEU A 104 10.20 -9.32 2.83
C LEU A 104 10.49 -10.66 2.14
N VAL A 105 11.76 -11.04 2.05
CA VAL A 105 12.15 -12.34 1.48
C VAL A 105 11.51 -13.48 2.28
N ASP A 106 11.54 -13.40 3.60
CA ASP A 106 10.94 -14.41 4.46
C ASP A 106 9.43 -14.48 4.28
N TYR A 107 8.77 -13.33 4.16
CA TYR A 107 7.34 -13.29 3.90
C TYR A 107 7.00 -13.93 2.55
N LEU A 108 7.72 -13.57 1.50
CA LEU A 108 7.45 -14.10 0.15
C LEU A 108 7.79 -15.59 0.04
N SER A 109 8.70 -16.09 0.87
CA SER A 109 9.02 -17.52 0.92
C SER A 109 8.02 -18.33 1.73
N GLY A 110 7.06 -17.68 2.39
CA GLY A 110 6.01 -18.34 3.15
C GLY A 110 6.35 -18.63 4.60
N ARG A 111 7.49 -18.14 5.11
CA ARG A 111 7.88 -18.40 6.51
C ARG A 111 6.87 -17.87 7.51
N TYR A 112 6.38 -16.66 7.27
CA TYR A 112 5.38 -16.06 8.16
C TYR A 112 4.04 -16.77 8.07
N LEU A 113 3.70 -17.32 6.92
CA LEU A 113 2.47 -18.08 6.74
C LEU A 113 2.55 -19.43 7.49
N ASN A 114 3.73 -20.02 7.53
CA ASN A 114 3.94 -21.27 8.24
C ASN A 114 3.88 -21.10 9.76
N ASP A 115 4.34 -19.96 10.25
CA ASP A 115 4.32 -19.63 11.68
C ASP A 115 2.92 -19.43 12.22
N GLU A 116 1.96 -19.10 11.39
CA GLU A 116 0.56 -18.91 11.76
C GLU A 116 -0.20 -20.23 11.92
N ASN A 117 0.39 -21.29 11.46
CA ASN A 117 -0.20 -22.64 11.54
C ASN A 117 0.35 -23.41 12.72
#